data_929b84496b83c91559a69bdf313f1381
#
_entry.id   929b84496b83c91559a69bdf313f1381
#
_cell.length_a   1.000
_cell.length_b   1.000
_cell.length_c   1.000
_cell.angle_alpha   90.00
_cell.angle_beta   90.00
_cell.angle_gamma   90.00
#
_symmetry.space_group_name_H-M   'P 1'
#
loop_
_entity.id
_entity.type
_entity.pdbx_description
1 polymer ?
#
loop_
_entity_poly.entity_id
_entity_poly.type
_entity_poly.pdbx_seq_one_letter_code
_entity_poly.pdbx_strand_id
1 'polypeptide(L)'
;FKIQIKMKEIKSILKLYHSYKKNDTKSAIAQVVRLEESSYRREGARMLIYDNGTFIGGISGGCLEGDTLKRSKIAILKKESSLITYDTSKDDENQIGVGLGCNGVIDVLITPLSVNLEIISMLERIVDSRKSHVLVIIISQHHPLIPLGNTYYYDVLKSELENCTNDTLKM
;
A
#
# COMPACT_ATOMS: atom_id res chain seq x y z
N PHE A 1 6.93 -10.40 -9.61
CA PHE A 1 6.58 -9.21 -10.43
C PHE A 1 7.56 -8.09 -10.15
N LYS A 2 8.16 -7.49 -11.20
CA LYS A 2 9.07 -6.35 -11.06
C LYS A 2 8.24 -5.07 -11.19
N ILE A 3 7.90 -4.45 -10.07
CA ILE A 3 7.17 -3.19 -10.04
C ILE A 3 8.16 -2.05 -10.21
N GLN A 4 7.97 -1.23 -11.26
CA GLN A 4 8.75 -0.02 -11.45
C GLN A 4 8.07 1.14 -10.72
N ILE A 5 8.58 1.49 -9.53
CA ILE A 5 8.05 2.57 -8.72
C ILE A 5 8.42 3.92 -9.32
N LYS A 6 7.44 4.83 -9.45
CA LYS A 6 7.70 6.21 -9.90
C LYS A 6 8.36 7.02 -8.78
N MET A 7 9.67 7.24 -8.87
CA MET A 7 10.45 8.01 -7.89
C MET A 7 9.85 9.38 -7.54
N LYS A 8 9.26 10.09 -8.53
CA LYS A 8 8.62 11.38 -8.31
C LYS A 8 7.44 11.29 -7.34
N GLU A 9 6.66 10.21 -7.41
CA GLU A 9 5.51 9.96 -6.53
C GLU A 9 5.96 9.73 -5.08
N ILE A 10 6.98 8.89 -4.88
CA ILE A 10 7.56 8.65 -3.54
C ILE A 10 8.09 9.94 -2.94
N LYS A 11 8.86 10.73 -3.68
CA LYS A 11 9.38 12.02 -3.19
C LYS A 11 8.26 12.97 -2.76
N SER A 12 7.14 12.99 -3.50
CA SER A 12 5.99 13.82 -3.14
C SER A 12 5.31 13.31 -1.87
N ILE A 13 5.15 12.00 -1.72
CA ILE A 13 4.62 11.36 -0.49
C ILE A 13 5.48 11.73 0.72
N LEU A 14 6.79 11.53 0.62
CA LEU A 14 7.72 11.84 1.71
C LEU A 14 7.72 13.33 2.07
N LYS A 15 7.69 14.22 1.06
CA LYS A 15 7.59 15.66 1.29
C LYS A 15 6.35 16.03 2.09
N LEU A 16 5.17 15.49 1.72
CA LEU A 16 3.94 15.75 2.46
C LEU A 16 4.02 15.15 3.88
N TYR A 17 4.51 13.91 4.01
CA TYR A 17 4.66 13.25 5.30
C TYR A 17 5.51 14.10 6.27
N HIS A 18 6.66 14.59 5.85
CA HIS A 18 7.52 15.42 6.69
C HIS A 18 6.91 16.77 7.04
N SER A 19 6.09 17.35 6.15
CA SER A 19 5.39 18.60 6.45
C SER A 19 4.34 18.46 7.55
N TYR A 20 3.76 17.25 7.70
CA TYR A 20 2.73 16.92 8.69
C TYR A 20 3.28 16.30 9.98
N LYS A 21 4.56 15.91 10.04
CA LYS A 21 5.16 15.21 11.17
C LYS A 21 5.04 15.95 12.52
N LYS A 22 4.82 17.26 12.50
CA LYS A 22 4.65 18.09 13.71
C LYS A 22 3.21 18.11 14.22
N ASN A 23 2.26 17.62 13.45
CA ASN A 23 0.84 17.61 13.78
C ASN A 23 0.47 16.20 14.24
N ASP A 24 -0.41 16.09 15.24
CA ASP A 24 -0.92 14.80 15.75
C ASP A 24 -1.91 14.12 14.77
N THR A 25 -1.70 14.29 13.46
CA THR A 25 -2.51 13.72 12.41
C THR A 25 -2.10 12.29 12.10
N LYS A 26 -3.08 11.40 12.13
CA LYS A 26 -2.89 9.98 11.80
C LYS A 26 -2.99 9.80 10.30
N SER A 27 -2.27 8.82 9.77
CA SER A 27 -2.22 8.60 8.33
C SER A 27 -2.13 7.12 7.95
N ALA A 28 -2.42 6.85 6.68
CA ALA A 28 -2.30 5.53 6.06
C ALA A 28 -1.67 5.65 4.67
N ILE A 29 -1.03 4.58 4.22
CA ILE A 29 -0.65 4.38 2.82
C ILE A 29 -1.68 3.45 2.19
N ALA A 30 -2.30 3.88 1.09
CA ALA A 30 -3.04 3.02 0.19
C ALA A 30 -2.15 2.69 -1.02
N GLN A 31 -2.07 1.41 -1.40
CA GLN A 31 -1.23 0.94 -2.48
C GLN A 31 -1.95 -0.06 -3.36
N VAL A 32 -1.83 0.09 -4.69
CA VAL A 32 -2.26 -0.93 -5.66
C VAL A 32 -1.30 -2.11 -5.57
N VAL A 33 -1.81 -3.29 -5.23
CA VAL A 33 -1.01 -4.51 -5.03
C VAL A 33 -1.30 -5.60 -6.07
N ARG A 34 -2.47 -5.55 -6.73
CA ARG A 34 -2.83 -6.42 -7.85
C ARG A 34 -3.69 -5.66 -8.85
N LEU A 35 -3.46 -5.95 -10.13
CA LEU A 35 -4.26 -5.46 -11.25
C LEU A 35 -4.55 -6.65 -12.18
N GLU A 36 -5.81 -6.76 -12.61
CA GLU A 36 -6.23 -7.62 -13.70
C GLU A 36 -6.87 -6.74 -14.77
N GLU A 37 -6.47 -6.94 -16.02
CA GLU A 37 -6.87 -6.18 -17.20
C GLU A 37 -6.35 -4.73 -17.23
N SER A 38 -7.07 -3.79 -17.90
CA SER A 38 -6.54 -2.45 -18.10
C SER A 38 -6.92 -1.49 -16.97
N SER A 39 -5.92 -0.88 -16.36
CA SER A 39 -6.10 0.19 -15.38
C SER A 39 -5.26 1.41 -15.73
N TYR A 40 -5.74 2.59 -15.38
CA TYR A 40 -5.03 3.85 -15.58
C TYR A 40 -3.73 3.94 -14.77
N ARG A 41 -3.67 3.28 -13.62
CA ARG A 41 -2.48 3.19 -12.76
C ARG A 41 -1.95 1.76 -12.78
N ARG A 42 -0.68 1.61 -12.42
CA ARG A 42 0.00 0.31 -12.33
C ARG A 42 0.11 -0.14 -10.88
N GLU A 43 0.36 -1.43 -10.70
CA GLU A 43 0.77 -1.97 -9.41
C GLU A 43 1.92 -1.14 -8.82
N GLY A 44 1.89 -0.95 -7.51
CA GLY A 44 2.82 -0.10 -6.81
C GLY A 44 2.46 1.38 -6.76
N ALA A 45 1.40 1.84 -7.46
CA ALA A 45 0.86 3.19 -7.30
C ALA A 45 0.37 3.40 -5.86
N ARG A 46 0.63 4.59 -5.30
CA ARG A 46 0.40 4.86 -3.87
C ARG A 46 -0.31 6.19 -3.63
N MET A 47 -1.03 6.21 -2.52
CA MET A 47 -1.55 7.43 -1.89
C MET A 47 -1.11 7.47 -0.43
N LEU A 48 -0.63 8.61 0.05
CA LEU A 48 -0.58 8.94 1.46
C LEU A 48 -1.86 9.71 1.82
N ILE A 49 -2.56 9.27 2.85
CA ILE A 49 -3.87 9.78 3.25
C ILE A 49 -3.82 10.09 4.74
N TYR A 50 -4.31 11.28 5.12
CA TYR A 50 -4.47 11.70 6.51
C TYR A 50 -5.94 11.61 6.96
N ASP A 51 -6.15 11.45 8.25
CA ASP A 51 -7.47 11.38 8.87
C ASP A 51 -8.32 12.64 8.64
N ASN A 52 -7.70 13.81 8.48
CA ASN A 52 -8.35 15.06 8.11
C ASN A 52 -8.80 15.13 6.64
N GLY A 53 -8.49 14.12 5.83
CA GLY A 53 -8.84 14.04 4.41
C GLY A 53 -7.80 14.60 3.44
N THR A 54 -6.71 15.18 3.93
CA THR A 54 -5.58 15.56 3.08
C THR A 54 -4.92 14.31 2.49
N PHE A 55 -4.58 14.35 1.21
CA PHE A 55 -3.88 13.24 0.56
C PHE A 55 -2.95 13.69 -0.55
N ILE A 56 -2.05 12.80 -0.97
CA ILE A 56 -1.19 12.94 -2.14
C ILE A 56 -0.97 11.58 -2.79
N GLY A 57 -0.73 11.57 -4.09
CA GLY A 57 -0.63 10.37 -4.91
C GLY A 57 -1.97 9.98 -5.52
N GLY A 58 -2.07 8.77 -6.05
CA GLY A 58 -3.31 8.26 -6.64
C GLY A 58 -3.18 6.79 -7.02
N ILE A 59 -4.29 6.10 -7.06
CA ILE A 59 -4.38 4.65 -7.30
C ILE A 59 -5.15 4.29 -8.57
N SER A 60 -6.05 5.16 -9.04
CA SER A 60 -6.91 4.86 -10.18
C SER A 60 -6.92 5.94 -11.27
N GLY A 61 -6.64 7.18 -10.93
CA GLY A 61 -6.77 8.34 -11.83
C GLY A 61 -8.00 9.20 -11.54
N GLY A 62 -8.59 9.05 -10.36
CA GLY A 62 -9.70 9.88 -9.86
C GLY A 62 -10.92 9.08 -9.40
N CYS A 63 -11.10 7.89 -9.94
CA CYS A 63 -12.32 7.11 -9.78
C CYS A 63 -12.48 6.46 -8.39
N LEU A 64 -11.42 5.85 -7.87
CA LEU A 64 -11.46 5.08 -6.62
C LEU A 64 -10.94 5.87 -5.42
N GLU A 65 -10.34 7.03 -5.65
CA GLU A 65 -9.71 7.84 -4.61
C GLU A 65 -10.69 8.24 -3.51
N GLY A 66 -11.92 8.62 -3.89
CA GLY A 66 -12.95 9.03 -2.92
C GLY A 66 -13.39 7.91 -1.97
N ASP A 67 -13.57 6.69 -2.46
CA ASP A 67 -13.87 5.53 -1.61
C ASP A 67 -12.66 5.10 -0.79
N THR A 68 -11.49 5.09 -1.41
CA THR A 68 -10.22 4.79 -0.72
C THR A 68 -9.97 5.75 0.44
N LEU A 69 -10.28 7.03 0.31
CA LEU A 69 -10.23 8.01 1.40
C LEU A 69 -11.13 7.61 2.58
N LYS A 70 -12.38 7.24 2.29
CA LYS A 70 -13.33 6.82 3.34
C LYS A 70 -12.83 5.56 4.06
N ARG A 71 -12.40 4.56 3.32
CA ARG A 71 -11.87 3.29 3.88
C ARG A 71 -10.57 3.49 4.65
N SER A 72 -9.71 4.40 4.19
CA SER A 72 -8.47 4.74 4.91
C SER A 72 -8.75 5.38 6.26
N LYS A 73 -9.75 6.25 6.39
CA LYS A 73 -10.17 6.79 7.68
C LYS A 73 -10.62 5.69 8.64
N ILE A 74 -11.36 4.69 8.15
CA ILE A 74 -11.80 3.53 8.94
C ILE A 74 -10.58 2.71 9.38
N ALA A 75 -9.66 2.40 8.47
CA ALA A 75 -8.44 1.66 8.78
C ALA A 75 -7.57 2.38 9.82
N ILE A 76 -7.41 3.71 9.69
CA ILE A 76 -6.68 4.55 10.65
C ILE A 76 -7.33 4.48 12.03
N LEU A 77 -8.67 4.57 12.10
CA LEU A 77 -9.41 4.51 13.35
C LEU A 77 -9.28 3.15 14.04
N LYS A 78 -9.43 2.07 13.27
CA LYS A 78 -9.30 0.69 13.76
C LYS A 78 -7.86 0.28 14.05
N LYS A 79 -6.87 0.99 13.47
CA LYS A 79 -5.45 0.61 13.49
C LYS A 79 -5.22 -0.77 12.89
N GLU A 80 -5.92 -1.07 11.80
CA GLU A 80 -5.85 -2.36 11.12
C GLU A 80 -5.65 -2.15 9.62
N SER A 81 -4.77 -2.94 9.01
CA SER A 81 -4.61 -2.98 7.57
C SER A 81 -5.80 -3.68 6.92
N SER A 82 -6.17 -3.25 5.71
CA SER A 82 -7.26 -3.86 4.96
C SER A 82 -6.91 -3.98 3.47
N LEU A 83 -7.27 -5.10 2.87
CA LEU A 83 -7.20 -5.33 1.43
C LEU A 83 -8.59 -5.16 0.85
N ILE A 84 -8.73 -4.34 -0.19
CA ILE A 84 -9.99 -4.01 -0.82
C ILE A 84 -9.90 -4.33 -2.30
N THR A 85 -10.82 -5.14 -2.79
CA THR A 85 -10.96 -5.44 -4.20
C THR A 85 -12.02 -4.54 -4.82
N TYR A 86 -11.65 -3.80 -5.85
CA TYR A 86 -12.55 -3.07 -6.74
C TYR A 86 -12.67 -3.84 -8.05
N ASP A 87 -13.85 -4.39 -8.31
CA ASP A 87 -14.18 -5.04 -9.59
C ASP A 87 -14.99 -4.04 -10.42
N THR A 88 -14.34 -3.46 -11.43
CA THR A 88 -14.96 -2.49 -12.34
C THR A 88 -15.42 -3.13 -13.65
N SER A 89 -15.33 -4.46 -13.76
CA SER A 89 -15.75 -5.22 -14.94
C SER A 89 -17.25 -5.50 -14.95
N LYS A 90 -17.92 -5.36 -13.79
CA LYS A 90 -19.35 -5.61 -13.63
C LYS A 90 -20.11 -4.30 -13.57
N ASP A 91 -21.07 -4.13 -14.48
CA ASP A 91 -22.07 -3.05 -14.43
C ASP A 91 -23.06 -3.31 -13.28
N ASP A 92 -22.63 -3.09 -12.06
CA ASP A 92 -23.52 -3.18 -10.89
C ASP A 92 -23.86 -1.75 -10.44
N GLU A 93 -25.12 -1.36 -10.58
CA GLU A 93 -25.61 0.01 -10.27
C GLU A 93 -25.31 0.45 -8.83
N ASN A 94 -24.99 -0.49 -7.95
CA ASN A 94 -24.64 -0.25 -6.55
C ASN A 94 -23.13 -0.23 -6.26
N GLN A 95 -22.27 -0.47 -7.26
CA GLN A 95 -20.82 -0.42 -7.06
C GLN A 95 -20.26 0.94 -7.49
N ILE A 96 -19.36 1.45 -6.68
CA ILE A 96 -18.55 2.63 -6.99
C ILE A 96 -17.70 2.32 -8.20
N GLY A 97 -18.03 2.85 -9.36
CA GLY A 97 -17.22 2.59 -10.56
C GLY A 97 -17.99 2.57 -11.88
N VAL A 98 -19.31 2.59 -11.85
CA VAL A 98 -20.14 2.63 -13.06
C VAL A 98 -19.80 3.85 -13.92
N GLY A 99 -19.38 3.61 -15.18
CA GLY A 99 -19.05 4.67 -16.13
C GLY A 99 -17.60 5.17 -16.08
N LEU A 100 -16.68 4.50 -15.37
CA LEU A 100 -15.31 5.00 -15.14
C LEU A 100 -14.29 4.61 -16.21
N GLY A 101 -14.69 3.90 -17.26
CA GLY A 101 -13.81 3.57 -18.38
C GLY A 101 -12.67 2.60 -18.05
N CYS A 102 -12.61 2.07 -16.86
CA CYS A 102 -11.70 1.02 -16.44
C CYS A 102 -12.47 -0.30 -16.41
N ASN A 103 -12.01 -1.29 -17.15
CA ASN A 103 -12.62 -2.62 -17.19
C ASN A 103 -11.60 -3.58 -16.59
N GLY A 104 -11.72 -3.88 -15.27
CA GLY A 104 -10.75 -4.74 -14.62
C GLY A 104 -10.89 -4.81 -13.09
N VAL A 105 -10.06 -5.64 -12.47
CA VAL A 105 -10.02 -5.83 -11.02
C VAL A 105 -8.78 -5.17 -10.44
N ILE A 106 -8.97 -4.39 -9.37
CA ILE A 106 -7.89 -3.65 -8.68
C ILE A 106 -7.94 -4.00 -7.20
N ASP A 107 -6.86 -4.58 -6.68
CA ASP A 107 -6.69 -4.75 -5.24
C ASP A 107 -5.85 -3.59 -4.66
N VAL A 108 -6.43 -2.94 -3.67
CA VAL A 108 -5.81 -1.84 -2.93
C VAL A 108 -5.60 -2.26 -1.48
N LEU A 109 -4.34 -2.30 -1.07
CA LEU A 109 -3.96 -2.49 0.32
C LEU A 109 -3.89 -1.14 1.03
N ILE A 110 -4.61 -0.99 2.12
CA ILE A 110 -4.58 0.18 2.99
C ILE A 110 -3.87 -0.19 4.28
N THR A 111 -2.76 0.48 4.58
CA THR A 111 -1.95 0.23 5.78
C THR A 111 -1.82 1.51 6.60
N PRO A 112 -2.41 1.59 7.80
CA PRO A 112 -2.19 2.70 8.72
C PRO A 112 -0.72 2.78 9.13
N LEU A 113 -0.14 3.98 9.15
CA LEU A 113 1.26 4.16 9.57
C LEU A 113 1.49 3.88 11.05
N SER A 114 0.44 3.88 11.87
CA SER A 114 0.51 3.42 13.26
C SER A 114 0.79 1.91 13.40
N VAL A 115 0.50 1.13 12.36
CA VAL A 115 0.73 -0.33 12.30
C VAL A 115 2.08 -0.65 11.66
N ASN A 116 2.46 0.11 10.65
CA ASN A 116 3.73 -0.11 9.93
C ASN A 116 4.41 1.23 9.60
N LEU A 117 5.08 1.81 10.60
CA LEU A 117 5.82 3.05 10.43
C LEU A 117 7.09 2.87 9.58
N GLU A 118 7.63 1.66 9.52
CA GLU A 118 8.86 1.36 8.80
C GLU A 118 8.75 1.58 7.29
N ILE A 119 7.53 1.54 6.73
CA ILE A 119 7.33 1.79 5.30
C ILE A 119 7.86 3.15 4.87
N ILE A 120 7.76 4.18 5.72
CA ILE A 120 8.28 5.52 5.42
C ILE A 120 9.80 5.49 5.37
N SER A 121 10.47 4.92 6.37
CA SER A 121 11.94 4.81 6.38
C SER A 121 12.49 3.97 5.22
N MET A 122 11.74 2.95 4.79
CA MET A 122 12.07 2.16 3.60
C MET A 122 11.97 3.00 2.33
N LEU A 123 10.93 3.81 2.18
CA LEU A 123 10.77 4.70 1.04
C LEU A 123 11.85 5.78 0.99
N GLU A 124 12.25 6.33 2.14
CA GLU A 124 13.37 7.27 2.26
C GLU A 124 14.68 6.64 1.76
N ARG A 125 15.03 5.46 2.25
CA ARG A 125 16.23 4.72 1.82
C ARG A 125 16.24 4.43 0.32
N ILE A 126 15.08 4.11 -0.26
CA ILE A 126 14.96 3.88 -1.71
C ILE A 126 15.24 5.16 -2.49
N VAL A 127 14.74 6.31 -2.02
CA VAL A 127 14.96 7.61 -2.68
C VAL A 127 16.42 8.03 -2.63
N ASP A 128 17.11 7.75 -1.52
CA ASP A 128 18.51 8.14 -1.31
C ASP A 128 19.49 7.15 -1.93
N SER A 129 19.04 5.96 -2.28
CA SER A 129 19.89 4.91 -2.83
C SER A 129 19.95 4.97 -4.37
N ARG A 130 21.16 4.68 -4.91
CA ARG A 130 21.35 4.42 -6.34
C ARG A 130 21.20 2.94 -6.71
N LYS A 131 21.01 2.05 -5.72
CA LYS A 131 20.85 0.61 -5.92
C LYS A 131 19.39 0.25 -6.12
N SER A 132 19.13 -0.85 -6.81
CA SER A 132 17.79 -1.44 -6.87
C SER A 132 17.46 -2.09 -5.54
N HIS A 133 16.23 -1.88 -5.08
CA HIS A 133 15.67 -2.48 -3.88
C HIS A 133 14.44 -3.30 -4.25
N VAL A 134 14.22 -4.41 -3.56
CA VAL A 134 13.02 -5.22 -3.67
C VAL A 134 12.30 -5.17 -2.32
N LEU A 135 11.06 -4.69 -2.35
CA LEU A 135 10.17 -4.72 -1.19
C LEU A 135 9.15 -5.85 -1.37
N VAL A 136 8.95 -6.61 -0.31
CA VAL A 136 7.91 -7.64 -0.21
C VAL A 136 6.81 -7.10 0.68
N ILE A 137 5.57 -7.14 0.20
CA ILE A 137 4.40 -6.66 0.93
C ILE A 137 3.48 -7.85 1.16
N ILE A 138 3.02 -8.00 2.38
CA ILE A 138 2.10 -9.07 2.78
C ILE A 138 0.67 -8.64 2.44
N ILE A 139 0.06 -9.32 1.48
CA ILE A 139 -1.29 -9.03 0.97
C ILE A 139 -2.35 -10.05 1.40
N SER A 140 -1.92 -11.11 2.10
CA SER A 140 -2.82 -12.15 2.62
C SER A 140 -2.27 -12.64 3.95
N GLN A 141 -3.14 -12.85 4.93
CA GLN A 141 -2.76 -13.31 6.26
C GLN A 141 -3.27 -14.72 6.48
N HIS A 142 -2.35 -15.69 6.45
CA HIS A 142 -2.63 -17.07 6.82
C HIS A 142 -1.93 -17.50 8.12
N HIS A 143 -1.07 -16.62 8.65
CA HIS A 143 -0.32 -16.90 9.88
C HIS A 143 -0.30 -15.68 10.80
N PRO A 144 -0.57 -15.83 12.11
CA PRO A 144 -0.68 -14.71 13.06
C PRO A 144 0.59 -13.84 13.17
N LEU A 145 1.76 -14.44 12.94
CA LEU A 145 3.05 -13.75 13.06
C LEU A 145 3.42 -12.91 11.82
N ILE A 146 2.64 -13.00 10.74
CA ILE A 146 2.91 -12.26 9.50
C ILE A 146 1.69 -11.38 9.21
N PRO A 147 1.62 -10.17 9.79
CA PRO A 147 0.46 -9.30 9.65
C PRO A 147 0.27 -8.78 8.22
N LEU A 148 -1.00 -8.67 7.81
CA LEU A 148 -1.41 -8.00 6.59
C LEU A 148 -0.84 -6.57 6.53
N GLY A 149 -0.26 -6.19 5.40
CA GLY A 149 0.28 -4.85 5.17
C GLY A 149 1.73 -4.68 5.62
N ASN A 150 2.33 -5.66 6.29
CA ASN A 150 3.74 -5.58 6.61
C ASN A 150 4.58 -5.58 5.34
N THR A 151 5.64 -4.78 5.38
CA THR A 151 6.56 -4.58 4.26
C THR A 151 7.97 -4.89 4.73
N TYR A 152 8.71 -5.64 3.92
CA TYR A 152 10.07 -6.08 4.22
C TYR A 152 10.99 -5.81 3.04
N TYR A 153 12.28 -5.59 3.30
CA TYR A 153 13.30 -5.78 2.27
C TYR A 153 13.44 -7.27 1.96
N TYR A 154 13.51 -7.61 0.69
CA TYR A 154 13.59 -9.02 0.26
C TYR A 154 14.76 -9.77 0.91
N ASP A 155 15.94 -9.15 0.98
CA ASP A 155 17.13 -9.79 1.54
C ASP A 155 16.98 -10.07 3.05
N VAL A 156 16.32 -9.17 3.80
CA VAL A 156 16.07 -9.35 5.23
C VAL A 156 15.03 -10.45 5.44
N LEU A 157 13.92 -10.42 4.73
CA LEU A 157 12.87 -11.43 4.84
C LEU A 157 13.41 -12.84 4.48
N LYS A 158 14.23 -12.95 3.44
CA LYS A 158 14.86 -14.21 3.06
C LYS A 158 15.71 -14.77 4.19
N SER A 159 16.56 -13.94 4.80
CA SER A 159 17.42 -14.32 5.93
C SER A 159 16.59 -14.80 7.15
N GLU A 160 15.49 -14.10 7.47
CA GLU A 160 14.60 -14.49 8.57
C GLU A 160 13.90 -15.82 8.31
N LEU A 161 13.42 -16.05 7.09
CA LEU A 161 12.78 -17.31 6.70
C LEU A 161 13.77 -18.49 6.71
N GLU A 162 15.00 -18.29 6.24
CA GLU A 162 16.04 -19.30 6.29
C GLU A 162 16.42 -19.68 7.73
N ASN A 163 16.44 -18.71 8.64
CA ASN A 163 16.69 -18.97 10.07
C ASN A 163 15.54 -19.76 10.71
N CYS A 164 14.28 -19.40 10.42
CA CYS A 164 13.12 -20.12 10.93
C CYS A 164 13.07 -21.59 10.47
N THR A 165 13.44 -21.87 9.21
CA THR A 165 13.49 -23.26 8.68
C THR A 165 14.60 -24.06 9.31
N ASN A 166 15.75 -23.47 9.61
CA ASN A 166 16.88 -24.14 10.26
C ASN A 166 16.59 -24.49 11.73
N ASP A 167 15.82 -23.67 12.44
CA ASP A 167 15.41 -23.95 13.82
C ASP A 167 14.35 -25.04 13.91
N THR A 168 13.45 -25.14 12.93
CA THR A 168 12.44 -26.20 12.86
C THR A 168 13.03 -27.57 12.51
N LEU A 169 14.17 -27.61 11.81
CA LEU A 169 14.88 -28.86 11.48
C LEU A 169 15.78 -29.36 12.61
N LYS A 170 15.95 -28.60 13.70
CA LYS A 170 16.75 -28.98 14.87
C LYS A 170 15.91 -29.51 16.05
N MET A 171 14.59 -29.57 15.91
CA MET A 171 13.65 -30.24 16.83
C MET A 171 13.34 -31.65 16.32
#